data_8256db8d77f54698938b45f34b789f43
#
_entry.id   8256db8d77f54698938b45f34b789f43
#
_cell.length_a   1.000
_cell.length_b   1.000
_cell.length_c   1.000
_cell.angle_alpha   90.00
_cell.angle_beta   90.00
_cell.angle_gamma   90.00
#
_symmetry.space_group_name_H-M   'P 1'
#
loop_
_entity.id
_entity.type
_entity.pdbx_description
1 polymer ?
#
loop_
_entity_poly.entity_id
_entity_poly.type
_entity_poly.pdbx_seq_one_letter_code
_entity_poly.pdbx_strand_id
1 'polypeptide(L)'
;MPPKKSAPKKKDGSLENGGELTQEMQAKMFMLTCQSLQLQLAERSGEANRALMAKRELQGRVEQISRDFEEEEKQTFEITQDMTRQYKGMQEELLGRVRF
;
A
#
# COMPACT_ATOMS: atom_id res chain seq x y z
N MET A 1 -49.87 49.97 -5.65
CA MET A 1 -49.25 49.58 -4.89
C MET A 1 -49.07 48.21 -4.97
N PRO A 2 -49.75 47.51 -5.23
CA PRO A 2 -49.59 46.19 -5.36
C PRO A 2 -48.64 45.69 -6.35
N PRO A 3 -48.15 46.42 -7.26
CA PRO A 3 -47.26 45.85 -8.26
C PRO A 3 -46.10 45.10 -7.66
N LYS A 4 -45.62 45.57 -6.58
CA LYS A 4 -44.54 44.87 -6.00
C LYS A 4 -44.93 43.55 -5.55
N LYS A 5 -46.08 43.43 -5.00
CA LYS A 5 -46.50 42.18 -4.53
C LYS A 5 -46.67 41.19 -5.62
N SER A 6 -47.20 41.65 -6.73
CA SER A 6 -47.36 40.71 -7.81
C SER A 6 -46.04 40.14 -8.26
N ALA A 7 -45.07 40.95 -8.27
CA ALA A 7 -43.74 40.47 -8.65
C ALA A 7 -43.24 39.38 -7.76
N PRO A 8 -43.23 39.57 -6.45
CA PRO A 8 -42.79 38.51 -5.57
C PRO A 8 -43.62 37.27 -5.67
N LYS A 9 -44.93 37.46 -5.86
CA LYS A 9 -45.80 36.32 -5.97
C LYS A 9 -45.46 35.47 -7.18
N LYS A 10 -45.16 36.11 -8.28
CA LYS A 10 -44.75 35.37 -9.46
C LYS A 10 -43.54 34.56 -9.18
N LYS A 11 -42.62 35.15 -8.50
CA LYS A 11 -41.42 34.42 -8.13
C LYS A 11 -41.76 33.25 -7.23
N ASP A 12 -42.70 33.45 -6.34
CA ASP A 12 -43.09 32.36 -5.48
C ASP A 12 -43.65 31.22 -6.28
N GLY A 13 -44.48 31.52 -7.25
CA GLY A 13 -45.00 30.48 -8.12
C GLY A 13 -43.89 29.76 -8.86
N SER A 14 -42.97 30.53 -9.40
CA SER A 14 -41.82 29.93 -10.02
C SER A 14 -41.03 29.05 -9.07
N LEU A 15 -40.90 29.53 -7.86
CA LEU A 15 -40.22 28.78 -6.85
C LEU A 15 -40.91 27.47 -6.54
N GLU A 16 -42.23 27.46 -6.52
CA GLU A 16 -42.96 26.23 -6.29
C GLU A 16 -42.70 25.23 -7.39
N ASN A 17 -42.82 25.65 -8.63
CA ASN A 17 -42.48 24.79 -9.73
C ASN A 17 -41.01 24.45 -9.70
N GLY A 18 -40.21 25.44 -9.44
CA GLY A 18 -38.79 25.22 -9.26
C GLY A 18 -38.49 24.29 -8.11
N GLY A 19 -39.35 24.36 -7.05
CA GLY A 19 -39.18 23.45 -5.93
C GLY A 19 -39.38 22.02 -6.31
N GLU A 20 -40.40 21.72 -7.11
CA GLU A 20 -40.59 20.37 -7.56
C GLU A 20 -39.45 19.91 -8.45
N LEU A 21 -39.05 20.75 -9.39
CA LEU A 21 -37.91 20.48 -10.23
C LEU A 21 -36.66 20.39 -9.37
N THR A 22 -36.56 21.25 -8.38
CA THR A 22 -35.42 21.25 -7.48
C THR A 22 -35.34 19.94 -6.71
N GLN A 23 -36.49 19.44 -6.27
CA GLN A 23 -36.52 18.15 -5.59
C GLN A 23 -36.05 17.02 -6.47
N GLU A 24 -36.54 16.99 -7.70
CA GLU A 24 -36.11 16.01 -8.66
C GLU A 24 -34.61 16.16 -8.95
N MET A 25 -34.20 17.40 -9.14
CA MET A 25 -32.80 17.68 -9.38
C MET A 25 -31.95 17.30 -8.18
N GLN A 26 -32.41 17.59 -6.98
CA GLN A 26 -31.72 17.22 -5.77
C GLN A 26 -31.63 15.72 -5.65
N ALA A 27 -32.70 15.00 -5.97
CA ALA A 27 -32.67 13.55 -5.92
C ALA A 27 -31.68 13.00 -6.93
N LYS A 28 -31.66 13.54 -8.14
CA LYS A 28 -30.71 13.12 -9.15
C LYS A 28 -29.26 13.43 -8.72
N MET A 29 -29.05 14.64 -8.20
CA MET A 29 -27.77 15.04 -7.73
C MET A 29 -27.31 14.14 -6.58
N PHE A 30 -28.23 13.80 -5.69
CA PHE A 30 -27.94 12.90 -4.59
C PHE A 30 -27.52 11.52 -5.12
N MET A 31 -28.28 11.00 -6.08
CA MET A 31 -27.94 9.73 -6.70
C MET A 31 -26.57 9.78 -7.37
N LEU A 32 -26.30 10.84 -8.11
CA LEU A 32 -25.01 11.00 -8.78
C LEU A 32 -23.89 11.11 -7.78
N THR A 33 -24.14 11.85 -6.70
CA THR A 33 -23.14 11.97 -5.63
C THR A 33 -22.87 10.63 -4.99
N CYS A 34 -23.91 9.85 -4.72
CA CYS A 34 -23.74 8.51 -4.15
C CYS A 34 -22.97 7.61 -5.09
N GLN A 35 -23.29 7.64 -6.38
CA GLN A 35 -22.56 6.85 -7.36
C GLN A 35 -21.11 7.27 -7.44
N SER A 36 -20.86 8.58 -7.43
CA SER A 36 -19.51 9.12 -7.45
C SER A 36 -18.72 8.68 -6.22
N LEU A 37 -19.35 8.75 -5.05
CA LEU A 37 -18.72 8.33 -3.82
C LEU A 37 -18.43 6.83 -3.81
N GLN A 38 -19.36 6.04 -4.36
CA GLN A 38 -19.14 4.60 -4.48
C GLN A 38 -17.96 4.28 -5.38
N LEU A 39 -17.84 5.01 -6.48
CA LEU A 39 -16.71 4.84 -7.38
C LEU A 39 -15.41 5.24 -6.71
N GLN A 40 -15.42 6.36 -6.01
CA GLN A 40 -14.23 6.81 -5.27
C GLN A 40 -13.84 5.80 -4.20
N LEU A 41 -14.83 5.27 -3.51
CA LEU A 41 -14.57 4.27 -2.48
C LEU A 41 -13.96 3.01 -3.08
N ALA A 42 -14.53 2.54 -4.19
CA ALA A 42 -13.99 1.36 -4.87
C ALA A 42 -12.57 1.61 -5.35
N GLU A 43 -12.30 2.81 -5.87
CA GLU A 43 -10.98 3.18 -6.35
C GLU A 43 -9.98 3.21 -5.21
N ARG A 44 -10.34 3.84 -4.09
CA ARG A 44 -9.46 3.91 -2.93
C ARG A 44 -9.25 2.55 -2.30
N SER A 45 -10.30 1.72 -2.28
CA SER A 45 -10.16 0.35 -1.79
C SER A 45 -9.21 -0.45 -2.66
N GLY A 46 -9.31 -0.26 -3.98
CA GLY A 46 -8.39 -0.91 -4.90
C GLY A 46 -6.96 -0.46 -4.69
N GLU A 47 -6.74 0.85 -4.50
CA GLU A 47 -5.42 1.38 -4.23
C GLU A 47 -4.86 0.84 -2.92
N ALA A 48 -5.69 0.81 -1.88
CA ALA A 48 -5.28 0.29 -0.57
C ALA A 48 -4.90 -1.18 -0.67
N ASN A 49 -5.68 -1.96 -1.42
CA ASN A 49 -5.38 -3.37 -1.62
C ASN A 49 -4.08 -3.56 -2.37
N ARG A 50 -3.85 -2.78 -3.42
CA ARG A 50 -2.60 -2.85 -4.19
C ARG A 50 -1.42 -2.47 -3.31
N ALA A 51 -1.57 -1.43 -2.50
CA ALA A 51 -0.51 -1.01 -1.59
C ALA A 51 -0.22 -2.10 -0.54
N LEU A 52 -1.26 -2.75 -0.05
CA LEU A 52 -1.10 -3.82 0.92
C LEU A 52 -0.39 -5.02 0.28
N MET A 53 -0.75 -5.37 -0.95
CA MET A 53 -0.10 -6.46 -1.66
C MET A 53 1.36 -6.14 -1.95
N ALA A 54 1.65 -4.90 -2.35
CA ALA A 54 3.02 -4.47 -2.57
C ALA A 54 3.82 -4.54 -1.28
N LYS A 55 3.23 -4.13 -0.17
CA LYS A 55 3.88 -4.21 1.13
C LYS A 55 4.21 -5.64 1.50
N ARG A 56 3.26 -6.56 1.31
CA ARG A 56 3.48 -7.98 1.61
C ARG A 56 4.57 -8.56 0.75
N GLU A 57 4.57 -8.21 -0.52
CA GLU A 57 5.60 -8.67 -1.42
C GLU A 57 6.97 -8.18 -1.00
N LEU A 58 7.08 -6.90 -0.65
CA LEU A 58 8.34 -6.34 -0.18
C LEU A 58 8.80 -6.99 1.12
N GLN A 59 7.88 -7.24 2.04
CA GLN A 59 8.20 -7.92 3.28
C GLN A 59 8.73 -9.32 3.01
N GLY A 60 8.08 -10.04 2.08
CA GLY A 60 8.54 -11.36 1.69
C GLY A 60 9.94 -11.33 1.11
N ARG A 61 10.25 -10.33 0.29
CA ARG A 61 11.59 -10.17 -0.28
C ARG A 61 12.62 -9.87 0.79
N VAL A 62 12.28 -8.99 1.72
CA VAL A 62 13.18 -8.66 2.82
C VAL A 62 13.46 -9.89 3.66
N GLU A 63 12.45 -10.67 3.97
CA GLU A 63 12.63 -11.91 4.73
C GLU A 63 13.50 -12.90 3.97
N GLN A 64 13.30 -13.01 2.66
CA GLN A 64 14.10 -13.91 1.85
C GLN A 64 15.56 -13.48 1.82
N ILE A 65 15.80 -12.18 1.62
CA ILE A 65 17.16 -11.63 1.63
C ILE A 65 17.82 -11.86 2.99
N SER A 66 17.08 -11.69 4.08
CA SER A 66 17.61 -11.94 5.41
C SER A 66 18.01 -13.40 5.59
N ARG A 67 17.16 -14.32 5.11
CA ARG A 67 17.50 -15.75 5.20
C ARG A 67 18.71 -16.09 4.35
N ASP A 68 18.77 -15.53 3.15
CA ASP A 68 19.92 -15.77 2.27
C ASP A 68 21.20 -15.24 2.89
N PHE A 69 21.13 -14.07 3.51
CA PHE A 69 22.29 -13.49 4.18
C PHE A 69 22.76 -14.34 5.35
N GLU A 70 21.84 -14.82 6.17
CA GLU A 70 22.16 -15.71 7.28
C GLU A 70 22.80 -17.00 6.77
N GLU A 71 22.26 -17.55 5.69
CA GLU A 71 22.82 -18.76 5.08
C GLU A 71 24.24 -18.52 4.60
N GLU A 72 24.47 -17.40 3.91
CA GLU A 72 25.80 -17.06 3.43
C GLU A 72 26.78 -16.85 4.57
N GLU A 73 26.37 -16.18 5.64
CA GLU A 73 27.19 -16.01 6.81
C GLU A 73 27.58 -17.35 7.42
N LYS A 74 26.63 -18.25 7.51
CA LYS A 74 26.85 -19.58 8.05
C LYS A 74 27.85 -20.35 7.19
N GLN A 75 27.67 -20.31 5.88
CA GLN A 75 28.57 -20.98 4.96
C GLN A 75 29.97 -20.39 5.05
N THR A 76 30.08 -19.08 5.09
CA THR A 76 31.37 -18.41 5.22
C THR A 76 32.05 -18.81 6.52
N PHE A 77 31.31 -18.88 7.60
CA PHE A 77 31.84 -19.29 8.88
C PHE A 77 32.37 -20.74 8.84
N GLU A 78 31.59 -21.64 8.21
CA GLU A 78 32.00 -23.03 8.07
C GLU A 78 33.26 -23.16 7.24
N ILE A 79 33.32 -22.46 6.12
CA ILE A 79 34.52 -22.47 5.25
C ILE A 79 35.71 -21.93 6.01
N THR A 80 35.56 -20.85 6.75
CA THR A 80 36.64 -20.28 7.53
C THR A 80 37.12 -21.24 8.60
N GLN A 81 36.23 -21.94 9.27
CA GLN A 81 36.59 -22.94 10.24
C GLN A 81 37.36 -24.08 9.60
N ASP A 82 36.91 -24.57 8.46
CA ASP A 82 37.60 -25.64 7.76
C ASP A 82 39.00 -25.23 7.34
N MET A 83 39.13 -24.03 6.81
CA MET A 83 40.42 -23.50 6.41
C MET A 83 41.36 -23.37 7.61
N THR A 84 40.83 -22.93 8.74
CA THR A 84 41.59 -22.80 9.96
C THR A 84 42.09 -24.17 10.45
N ARG A 85 41.23 -25.19 10.39
CA ARG A 85 41.61 -26.55 10.77
C ARG A 85 42.69 -27.08 9.86
N GLN A 86 42.53 -26.88 8.55
CA GLN A 86 43.56 -27.33 7.61
C GLN A 86 44.87 -26.62 7.83
N TYR A 87 44.82 -25.33 8.09
CA TYR A 87 46.02 -24.57 8.36
C TYR A 87 46.71 -25.09 9.62
N LYS A 88 45.97 -25.34 10.67
CA LYS A 88 46.54 -25.92 11.90
C LYS A 88 47.13 -27.29 11.66
N GLY A 89 46.44 -28.11 10.91
CA GLY A 89 46.94 -29.44 10.57
C GLY A 89 48.28 -29.36 9.83
N MET A 90 48.37 -28.44 8.86
CA MET A 90 49.61 -28.25 8.12
C MET A 90 50.73 -27.73 9.02
N GLN A 91 50.40 -26.82 9.94
CA GLN A 91 51.38 -26.33 10.90
C GLN A 91 51.91 -27.45 11.80
N GLU A 92 51.02 -28.28 12.29
CA GLU A 92 51.40 -29.40 13.14
C GLU A 92 52.25 -30.39 12.38
N GLU A 93 51.94 -30.67 11.13
CA GLU A 93 52.78 -31.54 10.29
C GLU A 93 54.16 -30.95 10.10
N LEU A 94 54.22 -29.66 9.80
CA LEU A 94 55.51 -29.00 9.62
C LEU A 94 56.34 -29.02 10.89
N LEU A 95 55.68 -28.73 12.00
CA LEU A 95 56.38 -28.78 13.28
C LEU A 95 56.88 -30.19 13.61
N GLY A 96 56.05 -31.19 13.28
CA GLY A 96 56.47 -32.58 13.46
C GLY A 96 57.68 -32.93 12.62
N ARG A 97 57.73 -32.44 11.39
CA ARG A 97 58.88 -32.70 10.51
C ARG A 97 60.12 -31.97 11.01
N VAL A 98 59.95 -30.77 11.52
CA VAL A 98 61.08 -29.98 11.99
C VAL A 98 61.69 -30.59 13.26
N ARG A 99 60.81 -31.18 14.06
CA ARG A 99 61.29 -31.81 15.29
C ARG A 99 62.21 -33.01 15.06
N PHE A 100 61.98 -33.63 13.93
CA PHE A 100 62.84 -34.76 13.56
C PHE A 100 64.04 -34.32 12.76
#